data_c485c3242505bf278d0ad582ebfb4ca6
#
_entry.id   c485c3242505bf278d0ad582ebfb4ca6
#
_cell.length_a   1.000
_cell.length_b   1.000
_cell.length_c   1.000
_cell.angle_alpha   90.00
_cell.angle_beta   90.00
_cell.angle_gamma   90.00
#
_symmetry.space_group_name_H-M   'P 1'
#
loop_
_entity.id
_entity.type
_entity.pdbx_description
1 polymer ?
#
loop_
_entity_poly.entity_id
_entity_poly.type
_entity_poly.pdbx_seq_one_letter_code
_entity_poly.pdbx_strand_id
1 'polypeptide(L)'
;VFVPAVITIAIITIIAWLIAGETVGFALARGISVLVISCPCALGLATPVAIMVGNGKGAKSGILFKTAASLEATGRTQIVALDKTGTITSGEPKVTDIVPDETFFEETGTISGECQRKADDLNPYSSTDKALWSRKLLAIAASVEAKSEHPLAKAIMERAKTDEIAVAEVTDFSAVVGNGLTAILAGKMIKAGNLAFVSKFVKVSDDMRAKAVKFSKE
;
A
#
# COMPACT_ATOMS: atom_id res chain seq x y z
N VAL A 1 -39.82 15.75 25.45
CA VAL A 1 -41.24 15.82 24.97
C VAL A 1 -41.92 14.46 24.97
N PHE A 2 -41.26 13.37 24.54
CA PHE A 2 -41.87 12.03 24.42
C PHE A 2 -42.33 11.44 25.74
N VAL A 3 -41.48 11.39 26.77
CA VAL A 3 -41.78 10.78 28.06
C VAL A 3 -42.97 11.44 28.78
N PRO A 4 -43.03 12.80 28.88
CA PRO A 4 -44.20 13.45 29.45
C PRO A 4 -45.51 13.14 28.70
N ALA A 5 -45.46 13.07 27.37
CA ALA A 5 -46.64 12.72 26.58
C ALA A 5 -47.16 11.31 26.87
N VAL A 6 -46.27 10.33 26.93
CA VAL A 6 -46.63 8.94 27.26
C VAL A 6 -47.23 8.81 28.68
N ILE A 7 -46.64 9.50 29.66
CA ILE A 7 -47.16 9.52 31.03
C ILE A 7 -48.58 10.15 31.06
N THR A 8 -48.78 11.24 30.34
CA THR A 8 -50.09 11.89 30.23
C THR A 8 -51.13 10.95 29.62
N ILE A 9 -50.79 10.26 28.52
CA ILE A 9 -51.70 9.28 27.90
C ILE A 9 -52.01 8.13 28.85
N ALA A 10 -51.01 7.61 29.59
CA ALA A 10 -51.24 6.56 30.58
C ALA A 10 -52.21 7.01 31.70
N ILE A 11 -52.05 8.22 32.23
CA ILE A 11 -52.93 8.78 33.27
C ILE A 11 -54.35 8.95 32.70
N ILE A 12 -54.50 9.51 31.51
CA ILE A 12 -55.80 9.65 30.84
C ILE A 12 -56.46 8.28 30.66
N THR A 13 -55.72 7.26 30.27
CA THR A 13 -56.23 5.90 30.10
C THR A 13 -56.71 5.31 31.40
N ILE A 14 -55.99 5.50 32.50
CA ILE A 14 -56.41 5.05 33.85
C ILE A 14 -57.73 5.74 34.24
N ILE A 15 -57.79 7.06 34.10
CA ILE A 15 -58.98 7.84 34.47
C ILE A 15 -60.19 7.42 33.64
N ALA A 16 -60.04 7.24 32.33
CA ALA A 16 -61.12 6.83 31.43
C ALA A 16 -61.72 5.48 31.82
N TRP A 17 -60.90 4.47 32.17
CA TRP A 17 -61.40 3.19 32.59
C TRP A 17 -62.04 3.21 33.98
N LEU A 18 -61.58 4.07 34.86
CA LEU A 18 -62.24 4.27 36.17
C LEU A 18 -63.62 4.93 36.01
N ILE A 19 -63.73 5.91 35.08
CA ILE A 19 -65.05 6.55 34.80
C ILE A 19 -66.01 5.55 34.13
N ALA A 20 -65.49 4.60 33.33
CA ALA A 20 -66.24 3.54 32.66
C ALA A 20 -66.81 2.49 33.70
N GLY A 21 -66.43 2.60 35.01
CA GLY A 21 -66.90 1.72 36.05
C GLY A 21 -66.10 0.43 36.23
N GLU A 22 -64.90 0.34 35.58
CA GLU A 22 -64.03 -0.80 35.74
C GLU A 22 -63.28 -0.78 37.08
N THR A 23 -62.74 -1.93 37.47
CA THR A 23 -62.00 -2.03 38.74
C THR A 23 -60.67 -1.28 38.66
N VAL A 24 -60.20 -0.77 39.81
CA VAL A 24 -58.92 -0.06 39.93
C VAL A 24 -57.75 -0.94 39.38
N GLY A 25 -57.80 -2.23 39.65
CA GLY A 25 -56.78 -3.17 39.14
C GLY A 25 -56.76 -3.26 37.62
N PHE A 26 -57.92 -3.27 36.97
CA PHE A 26 -58.04 -3.29 35.52
C PHE A 26 -57.56 -1.96 34.89
N ALA A 27 -57.99 -0.83 35.44
CA ALA A 27 -57.58 0.49 35.00
C ALA A 27 -56.03 0.68 35.07
N LEU A 28 -55.43 0.31 36.20
CA LEU A 28 -53.99 0.33 36.42
C LEU A 28 -53.25 -0.57 35.43
N ALA A 29 -53.73 -1.79 35.21
CA ALA A 29 -53.11 -2.71 34.24
C ALA A 29 -53.06 -2.12 32.80
N ARG A 30 -54.13 -1.42 32.41
CA ARG A 30 -54.18 -0.73 31.08
C ARG A 30 -53.24 0.47 31.00
N GLY A 31 -53.15 1.29 32.05
CA GLY A 31 -52.20 2.38 32.13
C GLY A 31 -50.74 1.90 32.09
N ILE A 32 -50.43 0.84 32.82
CA ILE A 32 -49.10 0.21 32.78
C ILE A 32 -48.79 -0.35 31.40
N SER A 33 -49.78 -0.96 30.73
CA SER A 33 -49.60 -1.46 29.36
C SER A 33 -49.22 -0.35 28.37
N VAL A 34 -49.84 0.84 28.52
CA VAL A 34 -49.48 2.01 27.67
C VAL A 34 -48.03 2.40 27.91
N LEU A 35 -47.55 2.43 29.14
CA LEU A 35 -46.16 2.73 29.50
C LEU A 35 -45.17 1.72 28.89
N VAL A 36 -45.48 0.44 29.03
CA VAL A 36 -44.62 -0.67 28.55
C VAL A 36 -44.55 -0.71 27.03
N ILE A 37 -45.71 -0.58 26.36
CA ILE A 37 -45.76 -0.59 24.87
C ILE A 37 -45.07 0.63 24.29
N SER A 38 -45.18 1.77 24.93
CA SER A 38 -44.54 3.03 24.50
C SER A 38 -43.03 3.07 24.77
N CYS A 39 -42.49 2.06 25.44
CA CYS A 39 -41.05 2.00 25.66
C CYS A 39 -40.32 1.80 24.33
N PRO A 40 -39.46 2.72 23.86
CA PRO A 40 -38.69 2.55 22.64
C PRO A 40 -37.47 1.63 22.84
N CYS A 41 -37.67 0.50 23.57
CA CYS A 41 -36.57 -0.39 23.95
C CYS A 41 -35.82 -0.95 22.73
N ALA A 42 -36.55 -1.24 21.64
CA ALA A 42 -35.94 -1.67 20.40
C ALA A 42 -35.08 -0.55 19.74
N LEU A 43 -35.57 0.69 19.82
CA LEU A 43 -34.87 1.84 19.25
C LEU A 43 -33.74 2.33 20.15
N GLY A 44 -33.94 2.26 21.49
CA GLY A 44 -32.99 2.76 22.49
C GLY A 44 -31.80 1.84 22.74
N LEU A 45 -31.92 0.54 22.51
CA LEU A 45 -30.88 -0.43 22.81
C LEU A 45 -30.35 -1.15 21.55
N ALA A 46 -31.23 -1.55 20.64
CA ALA A 46 -30.82 -2.35 19.48
C ALA A 46 -29.91 -1.58 18.54
N THR A 47 -30.21 -0.31 18.22
CA THR A 47 -29.42 0.51 17.31
C THR A 47 -28.00 0.79 17.85
N PRO A 48 -27.81 1.27 19.11
CA PRO A 48 -26.46 1.42 19.67
C PRO A 48 -25.66 0.12 19.71
N VAL A 49 -26.30 -1.00 20.07
CA VAL A 49 -25.63 -2.30 20.10
C VAL A 49 -25.19 -2.72 18.70
N ALA A 50 -26.04 -2.56 17.69
CA ALA A 50 -25.68 -2.87 16.31
C ALA A 50 -24.50 -2.03 15.83
N ILE A 51 -24.46 -0.73 16.16
CA ILE A 51 -23.36 0.17 15.84
C ILE A 51 -22.07 -0.27 16.55
N MET A 52 -22.15 -0.62 17.84
CA MET A 52 -21.00 -1.09 18.61
C MET A 52 -20.41 -2.38 18.02
N VAL A 53 -21.26 -3.34 17.67
CA VAL A 53 -20.85 -4.60 17.05
C VAL A 53 -20.25 -4.34 15.66
N GLY A 54 -20.88 -3.49 14.85
CA GLY A 54 -20.38 -3.11 13.53
C GLY A 54 -19.02 -2.43 13.60
N ASN A 55 -18.84 -1.45 14.49
CA ASN A 55 -17.56 -0.80 14.73
C ASN A 55 -16.49 -1.77 15.24
N GLY A 56 -16.86 -2.66 16.16
CA GLY A 56 -15.93 -3.67 16.68
C GLY A 56 -15.46 -4.64 15.62
N LYS A 57 -16.34 -5.06 14.70
CA LYS A 57 -15.99 -5.92 13.59
C LYS A 57 -15.13 -5.17 12.55
N GLY A 58 -15.47 -3.93 12.25
CA GLY A 58 -14.66 -3.07 11.38
C GLY A 58 -13.25 -2.88 11.93
N ALA A 59 -13.12 -2.52 13.21
CA ALA A 59 -11.84 -2.32 13.87
C ALA A 59 -10.93 -3.56 13.83
N LYS A 60 -11.50 -4.77 13.98
CA LYS A 60 -10.75 -6.03 13.82
C LYS A 60 -10.19 -6.22 12.40
N SER A 61 -10.80 -5.59 11.40
CA SER A 61 -10.35 -5.60 10.00
C SER A 61 -9.54 -4.33 9.64
N GLY A 62 -9.12 -3.54 10.64
CA GLY A 62 -8.37 -2.30 10.42
C GLY A 62 -9.22 -1.12 9.92
N ILE A 63 -10.55 -1.24 9.92
CA ILE A 63 -11.46 -0.19 9.44
C ILE A 63 -12.04 0.56 10.63
N LEU A 64 -11.79 1.86 10.70
CA LEU A 64 -12.30 2.74 11.75
C LEU A 64 -13.35 3.70 11.18
N PHE A 65 -14.57 3.62 11.71
CA PHE A 65 -15.64 4.54 11.33
C PHE A 65 -15.66 5.76 12.25
N LYS A 66 -15.71 6.96 11.69
CA LYS A 66 -15.78 8.20 12.46
C LYS A 66 -17.18 8.44 13.06
N THR A 67 -18.21 7.97 12.39
CA THR A 67 -19.61 8.18 12.80
C THR A 67 -20.46 6.94 12.49
N ALA A 68 -21.58 6.80 13.19
CA ALA A 68 -22.57 5.76 12.91
C ALA A 68 -23.16 5.89 11.49
N ALA A 69 -23.33 7.12 11.01
CA ALA A 69 -23.79 7.39 9.65
C ALA A 69 -22.80 6.88 8.59
N SER A 70 -21.50 6.98 8.84
CA SER A 70 -20.46 6.43 7.97
C SER A 70 -20.53 4.90 7.89
N LEU A 71 -20.78 4.24 9.02
CA LEU A 71 -20.97 2.79 9.06
C LEU A 71 -22.19 2.36 8.23
N GLU A 72 -23.32 3.06 8.40
CA GLU A 72 -24.55 2.80 7.64
C GLU A 72 -24.36 3.05 6.14
N ALA A 73 -23.71 4.18 5.76
CA ALA A 73 -23.43 4.52 4.37
C ALA A 73 -22.55 3.49 3.68
N THR A 74 -21.58 2.90 4.40
CA THR A 74 -20.70 1.85 3.88
C THR A 74 -21.49 0.62 3.42
N GLY A 75 -22.54 0.23 4.15
CA GLY A 75 -23.40 -0.88 3.77
C GLY A 75 -24.21 -0.65 2.47
N ARG A 76 -24.33 0.60 2.00
CA ARG A 76 -25.04 0.99 0.78
C ARG A 76 -24.10 1.35 -0.37
N THR A 77 -22.79 1.21 -0.18
CA THR A 77 -21.78 1.56 -1.18
C THR A 77 -21.88 0.61 -2.38
N GLN A 78 -22.04 1.17 -3.58
CA GLN A 78 -22.11 0.42 -4.84
C GLN A 78 -20.85 0.58 -5.68
N ILE A 79 -20.11 1.68 -5.50
CA ILE A 79 -18.89 2.00 -6.26
C ILE A 79 -17.80 2.34 -5.26
N VAL A 80 -16.64 1.72 -5.41
CA VAL A 80 -15.44 1.99 -4.61
C VAL A 80 -14.33 2.46 -5.54
N ALA A 81 -13.86 3.68 -5.34
CA ALA A 81 -12.67 4.21 -6.02
C ALA A 81 -11.47 4.08 -5.09
N LEU A 82 -10.45 3.38 -5.53
CA LEU A 82 -9.22 3.15 -4.77
C LEU A 82 -8.06 3.90 -5.43
N ASP A 83 -7.27 4.60 -4.62
CA ASP A 83 -5.98 5.10 -5.09
C ASP A 83 -5.01 3.92 -5.28
N LYS A 84 -4.16 4.02 -6.31
CA LYS A 84 -3.18 2.97 -6.62
C LYS A 84 -2.02 3.00 -5.63
N THR A 85 -1.41 4.17 -5.48
CA THR A 85 -0.11 4.31 -4.81
C THR A 85 -0.28 4.42 -3.29
N GLY A 86 0.28 3.47 -2.55
CA GLY A 86 0.16 3.44 -1.08
C GLY A 86 -1.17 2.89 -0.56
N THR A 87 -2.13 2.53 -1.45
CA THR A 87 -3.40 1.89 -1.08
C THR A 87 -3.48 0.47 -1.66
N ILE A 88 -3.39 0.33 -2.98
CA ILE A 88 -3.33 -0.99 -3.64
C ILE A 88 -1.90 -1.52 -3.61
N THR A 89 -0.92 -0.64 -3.81
CA THR A 89 0.51 -0.96 -3.73
C THR A 89 1.09 -0.49 -2.41
N SER A 90 2.20 -1.08 -1.98
CA SER A 90 2.92 -0.67 -0.77
C SER A 90 3.47 0.76 -0.84
N GLY A 91 3.48 1.38 -2.03
CA GLY A 91 4.11 2.68 -2.26
C GLY A 91 5.64 2.64 -2.28
N GLU A 92 6.22 1.47 -2.05
CA GLU A 92 7.66 1.25 -2.06
C GLU A 92 8.07 0.53 -3.35
N PRO A 93 8.83 1.18 -4.25
CA PRO A 93 9.37 0.51 -5.42
C PRO A 93 10.37 -0.57 -4.98
N LYS A 94 10.37 -1.71 -5.67
CA LYS A 94 11.31 -2.82 -5.43
C LYS A 94 11.89 -3.28 -6.76
N VAL A 95 13.16 -3.71 -6.75
CA VAL A 95 13.78 -4.34 -7.91
C VAL A 95 13.25 -5.77 -8.01
N THR A 96 12.49 -6.06 -9.06
CA THR A 96 11.95 -7.40 -9.34
C THR A 96 12.91 -8.19 -10.20
N ASP A 97 13.42 -7.59 -11.27
CA ASP A 97 14.23 -8.25 -12.29
C ASP A 97 15.50 -7.47 -12.60
N ILE A 98 16.57 -8.19 -12.86
CA ILE A 98 17.85 -7.65 -13.31
C ILE A 98 18.24 -8.43 -14.56
N VAL A 99 18.23 -7.75 -15.70
CA VAL A 99 18.45 -8.36 -17.01
C VAL A 99 19.66 -7.73 -17.68
N PRO A 100 20.85 -8.35 -17.60
CA PRO A 100 22.01 -7.89 -18.36
C PRO A 100 21.83 -8.17 -19.86
N ASP A 101 22.35 -7.28 -20.72
CA ASP A 101 22.43 -7.51 -22.15
C ASP A 101 23.56 -8.49 -22.46
N GLU A 102 23.45 -9.27 -23.52
CA GLU A 102 24.47 -10.24 -23.93
C GLU A 102 25.79 -9.54 -24.33
N THR A 103 25.73 -8.36 -24.91
CA THR A 103 26.90 -7.54 -25.26
C THR A 103 27.67 -7.02 -24.04
N PHE A 104 27.04 -7.00 -22.86
CA PHE A 104 27.69 -6.61 -21.62
C PHE A 104 28.82 -7.58 -21.22
N PHE A 105 28.81 -8.80 -21.72
CA PHE A 105 29.78 -9.85 -21.40
C PHE A 105 31.16 -9.61 -22.08
N GLU A 106 31.16 -8.98 -23.23
CA GLU A 106 32.39 -8.79 -24.03
C GLU A 106 33.23 -7.59 -23.56
N GLU A 107 32.59 -6.54 -23.01
CA GLU A 107 33.27 -5.29 -22.67
C GLU A 107 33.78 -5.18 -21.22
N THR A 108 33.25 -5.99 -20.30
CA THR A 108 33.53 -5.84 -18.87
C THR A 108 34.71 -6.64 -18.35
N GLY A 109 35.49 -7.27 -19.22
CA GLY A 109 36.72 -7.99 -18.82
C GLY A 109 37.78 -7.16 -18.08
N THR A 110 37.52 -5.89 -17.78
CA THR A 110 38.52 -4.96 -17.24
C THR A 110 37.99 -4.00 -16.18
N ILE A 111 37.02 -4.37 -15.34
CA ILE A 111 36.76 -3.62 -14.12
C ILE A 111 37.52 -4.28 -12.97
N SER A 112 38.80 -3.95 -12.90
CA SER A 112 39.69 -4.34 -11.80
C SER A 112 39.42 -3.37 -10.61
N GLY A 113 38.96 -3.87 -9.50
CA GLY A 113 38.76 -3.09 -8.28
C GLY A 113 38.17 -3.93 -7.16
N GLU A 114 38.05 -3.38 -5.96
CA GLU A 114 37.58 -4.06 -4.75
C GLU A 114 36.20 -4.75 -4.87
N CYS A 115 35.39 -4.40 -5.86
CA CYS A 115 34.15 -5.09 -6.20
C CYS A 115 34.35 -6.53 -6.67
N GLN A 116 35.55 -6.88 -7.14
CA GLN A 116 35.89 -8.17 -7.72
C GLN A 116 36.26 -9.22 -6.66
N ARG A 117 36.85 -8.82 -5.52
CA ARG A 117 37.42 -9.75 -4.55
C ARG A 117 36.41 -10.66 -3.84
N LYS A 118 35.15 -10.29 -3.77
CA LYS A 118 34.07 -11.15 -3.21
C LYS A 118 33.33 -11.97 -4.26
N ALA A 119 33.52 -11.66 -5.55
CA ALA A 119 32.88 -12.36 -6.66
C ALA A 119 33.76 -13.47 -7.25
N ASP A 120 35.08 -13.40 -7.04
CA ASP A 120 36.05 -14.34 -7.61
C ASP A 120 36.17 -15.68 -6.82
N ASP A 121 35.59 -15.79 -5.63
CA ASP A 121 35.53 -17.03 -4.85
C ASP A 121 34.50 -18.05 -5.38
N LEU A 122 33.76 -17.73 -6.43
CA LEU A 122 32.80 -18.60 -7.09
C LEU A 122 33.36 -19.08 -8.42
N ASN A 123 33.66 -20.36 -8.50
CA ASN A 123 34.19 -21.16 -9.61
C ASN A 123 33.80 -20.65 -11.01
N PRO A 124 34.76 -20.32 -11.91
CA PRO A 124 34.51 -19.63 -13.19
C PRO A 124 33.96 -20.50 -14.33
N TYR A 125 33.60 -21.75 -14.11
CA TYR A 125 33.25 -22.70 -15.19
C TYR A 125 31.90 -23.41 -15.02
N SER A 126 30.90 -22.76 -14.43
CA SER A 126 29.57 -23.34 -14.36
C SER A 126 28.55 -22.39 -14.97
N SER A 127 27.52 -22.92 -15.63
CA SER A 127 26.37 -22.28 -16.30
C SER A 127 25.59 -21.23 -15.46
N THR A 128 26.24 -20.61 -14.56
CA THR A 128 25.85 -19.63 -13.55
C THR A 128 26.17 -18.20 -13.98
N ASP A 129 26.63 -18.01 -15.20
CA ASP A 129 27.10 -16.71 -15.68
C ASP A 129 26.06 -15.61 -15.55
N LYS A 130 24.78 -15.93 -15.79
CA LYS A 130 23.70 -14.96 -15.71
C LYS A 130 23.50 -14.38 -14.30
N ALA A 131 23.62 -15.18 -13.27
CA ALA A 131 23.50 -14.73 -11.89
C ALA A 131 24.68 -13.83 -11.48
N LEU A 132 25.89 -14.19 -11.86
CA LEU A 132 27.08 -13.37 -11.64
C LEU A 132 26.98 -12.02 -12.34
N TRP A 133 26.54 -12.00 -13.58
CA TRP A 133 26.37 -10.76 -14.35
C TRP A 133 25.25 -9.88 -13.79
N SER A 134 24.14 -10.46 -13.34
CA SER A 134 23.09 -9.71 -12.64
C SER A 134 23.63 -9.07 -11.36
N ARG A 135 24.48 -9.76 -10.60
CA ARG A 135 25.14 -9.20 -9.42
C ARG A 135 26.10 -8.06 -9.77
N LYS A 136 26.90 -8.21 -10.83
CA LYS A 136 27.81 -7.15 -11.31
C LYS A 136 27.02 -5.93 -11.79
N LEU A 137 25.95 -6.13 -12.55
CA LEU A 137 25.08 -5.04 -13.01
C LEU A 137 24.44 -4.31 -11.82
N LEU A 138 23.96 -5.05 -10.81
CA LEU A 138 23.41 -4.46 -9.60
C LEU A 138 24.46 -3.68 -8.80
N ALA A 139 25.70 -4.18 -8.73
CA ALA A 139 26.82 -3.48 -8.08
C ALA A 139 27.11 -2.13 -8.75
N ILE A 140 27.16 -2.11 -10.09
CA ILE A 140 27.36 -0.88 -10.85
C ILE A 140 26.18 0.08 -10.64
N ALA A 141 24.95 -0.42 -10.79
CA ALA A 141 23.74 0.38 -10.61
C ALA A 141 23.65 0.98 -9.18
N ALA A 142 23.90 0.19 -8.16
CA ALA A 142 23.90 0.66 -6.77
C ALA A 142 25.00 1.72 -6.54
N SER A 143 26.20 1.53 -7.11
CA SER A 143 27.29 2.48 -6.95
C SER A 143 26.97 3.85 -7.56
N VAL A 144 26.35 3.88 -8.74
CA VAL A 144 25.99 5.16 -9.38
C VAL A 144 24.74 5.79 -8.78
N GLU A 145 23.82 4.99 -8.26
CA GLU A 145 22.60 5.48 -7.58
C GLU A 145 22.82 5.85 -6.12
N ALA A 146 23.95 5.49 -5.52
CA ALA A 146 24.25 5.76 -4.11
C ALA A 146 24.18 7.25 -3.71
N LYS A 147 24.41 8.16 -4.67
CA LYS A 147 24.32 9.61 -4.50
C LYS A 147 23.00 10.21 -4.99
N SER A 148 22.08 9.37 -5.47
CA SER A 148 20.78 9.79 -6.01
C SER A 148 19.72 9.82 -4.91
N GLU A 149 18.91 10.88 -4.86
CA GLU A 149 17.76 10.99 -3.96
C GLU A 149 16.47 10.45 -4.59
N HIS A 150 16.54 9.87 -5.77
CA HIS A 150 15.35 9.38 -6.48
C HIS A 150 14.75 8.16 -5.76
N PRO A 151 13.43 8.01 -5.68
CA PRO A 151 12.80 6.85 -5.03
C PRO A 151 13.24 5.48 -5.59
N LEU A 152 13.53 5.40 -6.90
CA LEU A 152 14.04 4.19 -7.53
C LEU A 152 15.48 3.85 -7.09
N ALA A 153 16.31 4.85 -6.81
CA ALA A 153 17.65 4.65 -6.26
C ALA A 153 17.59 3.92 -4.92
N LYS A 154 16.64 4.29 -4.05
CA LYS A 154 16.41 3.63 -2.78
C LYS A 154 16.10 2.14 -2.96
N ALA A 155 15.27 1.79 -3.94
CA ALA A 155 14.95 0.39 -4.26
C ALA A 155 16.18 -0.41 -4.70
N ILE A 156 17.04 0.19 -5.55
CA ILE A 156 18.28 -0.43 -6.02
C ILE A 156 19.25 -0.64 -4.84
N MET A 157 19.41 0.36 -3.98
CA MET A 157 20.26 0.28 -2.80
C MET A 157 19.78 -0.79 -1.81
N GLU A 158 18.47 -0.87 -1.59
CA GLU A 158 17.88 -1.88 -0.70
C GLU A 158 18.10 -3.30 -1.24
N ARG A 159 17.93 -3.47 -2.55
CA ARG A 159 18.23 -4.76 -3.21
C ARG A 159 19.72 -5.11 -3.11
N ALA A 160 20.62 -4.18 -3.35
CA ALA A 160 22.05 -4.37 -3.21
C ALA A 160 22.45 -4.77 -1.79
N LYS A 161 21.82 -4.14 -0.78
CA LYS A 161 22.01 -4.48 0.63
C LYS A 161 21.53 -5.89 0.95
N THR A 162 20.36 -6.28 0.44
CA THR A 162 19.79 -7.64 0.64
C THR A 162 20.68 -8.71 0.01
N ASP A 163 21.24 -8.44 -1.16
CA ASP A 163 22.12 -9.36 -1.88
C ASP A 163 23.59 -9.25 -1.42
N GLU A 164 23.86 -8.51 -0.33
CA GLU A 164 25.20 -8.27 0.26
C GLU A 164 26.23 -7.78 -0.77
N ILE A 165 25.84 -6.85 -1.64
CA ILE A 165 26.67 -6.30 -2.70
C ILE A 165 27.42 -5.08 -2.17
N ALA A 166 28.73 -5.04 -2.37
CA ALA A 166 29.56 -3.90 -2.05
C ALA A 166 29.29 -2.76 -3.04
N VAL A 167 29.08 -1.55 -2.50
CA VAL A 167 28.89 -0.31 -3.28
C VAL A 167 30.22 0.41 -3.35
N ALA A 168 30.67 0.73 -4.57
CA ALA A 168 31.90 1.47 -4.80
C ALA A 168 31.64 2.97 -4.84
N GLU A 169 32.66 3.78 -4.53
CA GLU A 169 32.55 5.22 -4.62
C GLU A 169 32.61 5.71 -6.06
N VAL A 170 31.77 6.67 -6.41
CA VAL A 170 31.72 7.30 -7.72
C VAL A 170 32.12 8.77 -7.65
N THR A 171 32.74 9.25 -8.72
CA THR A 171 33.08 10.67 -8.92
C THR A 171 32.24 11.28 -10.04
N ASP A 172 32.24 12.62 -10.15
CA ASP A 172 31.55 13.39 -11.18
C ASP A 172 30.07 12.99 -11.39
N PHE A 173 29.39 12.75 -10.25
CA PHE A 173 27.96 12.45 -10.25
C PHE A 173 27.16 13.65 -10.74
N SER A 174 26.29 13.44 -11.73
CA SER A 174 25.36 14.45 -12.24
C SER A 174 24.02 13.84 -12.55
N ALA A 175 22.97 14.37 -11.93
CA ALA A 175 21.58 13.97 -12.22
C ALA A 175 21.03 14.79 -13.40
N VAL A 176 20.43 14.11 -14.38
CA VAL A 176 19.77 14.72 -15.54
C VAL A 176 18.26 14.59 -15.33
N VAL A 177 17.64 15.69 -14.92
CA VAL A 177 16.22 15.74 -14.52
C VAL A 177 15.33 15.09 -15.60
N GLY A 178 14.48 14.15 -15.18
CA GLY A 178 13.53 13.43 -16.03
C GLY A 178 14.16 12.41 -16.99
N ASN A 179 15.48 12.24 -17.01
CA ASN A 179 16.17 11.34 -17.93
C ASN A 179 16.98 10.24 -17.23
N GLY A 180 17.81 10.61 -16.28
CA GLY A 180 18.68 9.67 -15.59
C GLY A 180 19.85 10.36 -14.90
N LEU A 181 21.00 9.71 -14.84
CA LEU A 181 22.22 10.23 -14.22
C LEU A 181 23.47 9.82 -14.99
N THR A 182 24.55 10.52 -14.71
CA THR A 182 25.90 10.18 -15.17
C THR A 182 26.84 10.18 -13.98
N ALA A 183 27.83 9.29 -13.96
CA ALA A 183 28.87 9.25 -12.94
C ALA A 183 30.12 8.55 -13.50
N ILE A 184 31.26 8.76 -12.87
CA ILE A 184 32.49 8.03 -13.16
C ILE A 184 32.70 6.96 -12.08
N LEU A 185 32.76 5.72 -12.51
CA LEU A 185 33.07 4.55 -11.67
C LEU A 185 34.36 3.89 -12.18
N ALA A 186 35.38 3.80 -11.33
CA ALA A 186 36.68 3.23 -11.68
C ALA A 186 37.29 3.80 -12.99
N GLY A 187 37.18 5.13 -13.20
CA GLY A 187 37.69 5.83 -14.38
C GLY A 187 36.83 5.67 -15.66
N LYS A 188 35.73 4.94 -15.60
CA LYS A 188 34.77 4.77 -16.71
C LYS A 188 33.50 5.59 -16.48
N MET A 189 33.05 6.31 -17.50
CA MET A 189 31.79 7.04 -17.47
C MET A 189 30.62 6.09 -17.59
N ILE A 190 29.79 6.06 -16.58
CA ILE A 190 28.54 5.28 -16.51
C ILE A 190 27.36 6.22 -16.72
N LYS A 191 26.39 5.79 -17.50
CA LYS A 191 25.13 6.50 -17.74
C LYS A 191 23.98 5.58 -17.41
N ALA A 192 23.11 6.00 -16.51
CA ALA A 192 21.93 5.26 -16.11
C ALA A 192 20.68 6.13 -16.27
N GLY A 193 19.58 5.54 -16.69
CA GLY A 193 18.35 6.30 -16.87
C GLY A 193 17.31 5.57 -17.71
N ASN A 194 16.30 6.31 -18.17
CA ASN A 194 15.26 5.74 -19.01
C ASN A 194 15.79 5.32 -20.39
N LEU A 195 15.03 4.47 -21.09
CA LEU A 195 15.41 3.94 -22.39
C LEU A 195 15.74 5.05 -23.42
N ALA A 196 14.99 6.14 -23.42
CA ALA A 196 15.20 7.26 -24.33
C ALA A 196 16.53 7.98 -24.07
N PHE A 197 16.94 8.09 -22.81
CA PHE A 197 18.22 8.67 -22.43
C PHE A 197 19.38 7.76 -22.82
N VAL A 198 19.33 6.49 -22.46
CA VAL A 198 20.40 5.52 -22.75
C VAL A 198 20.59 5.33 -24.25
N SER A 199 19.51 5.27 -25.03
CA SER A 199 19.54 5.12 -26.49
C SER A 199 20.25 6.26 -27.24
N LYS A 200 20.49 7.41 -26.59
CA LYS A 200 21.28 8.51 -27.19
C LYS A 200 22.77 8.20 -27.25
N PHE A 201 23.24 7.27 -26.44
CA PHE A 201 24.68 6.99 -26.26
C PHE A 201 25.08 5.60 -26.73
N VAL A 202 24.15 4.64 -26.66
CA VAL A 202 24.37 3.25 -27.08
C VAL A 202 23.20 2.75 -27.93
N LYS A 203 23.52 1.88 -28.89
CA LYS A 203 22.49 1.16 -29.63
C LYS A 203 21.95 0.04 -28.77
N VAL A 204 20.75 0.21 -28.27
CA VAL A 204 20.05 -0.82 -27.47
C VAL A 204 19.56 -1.90 -28.42
N SER A 205 19.81 -3.17 -28.10
CA SER A 205 19.35 -4.32 -28.90
C SER A 205 17.83 -4.38 -28.96
N ASP A 206 17.27 -4.93 -30.02
CA ASP A 206 15.82 -5.04 -30.22
C ASP A 206 15.19 -5.94 -29.15
N ASP A 207 15.90 -6.98 -28.70
CA ASP A 207 15.46 -7.85 -27.59
C ASP A 207 15.37 -7.09 -26.28
N MET A 208 16.38 -6.32 -25.92
CA MET A 208 16.36 -5.49 -24.70
C MET A 208 15.27 -4.41 -24.76
N ARG A 209 15.04 -3.85 -25.94
CA ARG A 209 13.96 -2.87 -26.15
C ARG A 209 12.59 -3.53 -25.97
N ALA A 210 12.39 -4.73 -26.50
CA ALA A 210 11.16 -5.50 -26.32
C ALA A 210 10.92 -5.87 -24.84
N LYS A 211 11.97 -6.30 -24.11
CA LYS A 211 11.92 -6.59 -22.68
C LYS A 211 11.56 -5.34 -21.86
N ALA A 212 12.18 -4.20 -22.16
CA ALA A 212 11.88 -2.94 -21.48
C ALA A 212 10.41 -2.51 -21.68
N VAL A 213 9.88 -2.66 -22.89
CA VAL A 213 8.45 -2.37 -23.17
C VAL A 213 7.53 -3.35 -22.46
N LYS A 214 7.90 -4.62 -22.37
CA LYS A 214 7.12 -5.64 -21.62
C LYS A 214 7.02 -5.26 -20.14
N PHE A 215 8.16 -5.02 -19.47
CA PHE A 215 8.19 -4.66 -18.05
C PHE A 215 7.51 -3.30 -17.73
N SER A 216 7.41 -2.41 -18.71
CA SER A 216 6.70 -1.14 -18.51
C SER A 216 5.18 -1.28 -18.54
N LYS A 217 4.63 -2.42 -18.96
CA LYS A 217 3.19 -2.71 -19.04
C LYS A 217 2.68 -3.58 -17.91
N GLU A 218 3.57 -4.24 -17.18
CA GLU A 218 3.29 -5.00 -15.97
C GLU A 218 3.28 -4.09 -14.73
#